data_bb58d583888bfa27b6ecb9f67bf9ca41
#
_entry.id   bb58d583888bfa27b6ecb9f67bf9ca41
#
_cell.length_a   1.000
_cell.length_b   1.000
_cell.length_c   1.000
_cell.angle_alpha   90.00
_cell.angle_beta   90.00
_cell.angle_gamma   90.00
#
_symmetry.space_group_name_H-M   'P 1'
#
loop_
_entity.id
_entity.type
_entity.pdbx_description
1 polymer ?
#
loop_
_entity_poly.entity_id
_entity_poly.type
_entity_poly.pdbx_seq_one_letter_code
_entity_poly.pdbx_strand_id
1 'polypeptide(L)'
;TTVGPLASAAQRDRVKHYIELGIKEGANLVLGGLDAVQDGPGCFVAPTIFDNVKTEMSIAQDEIFGPVLCVQSFNNEAEALAIANGTDYGLGATVWTKDFGRGKRMAKGVRAGRVAIRTSGEEEEALIGMNCEPQKASGFGSEAGLRGMQSYSVLKAISFSGH
;
A
#
# COMPACT_ATOMS: atom_id res chain seq x y z
N THR A 1 3.43 -22.47 -7.04
CA THR A 1 4.05 -21.14 -6.86
C THR A 1 3.12 -20.29 -6.00
N THR A 2 3.59 -19.85 -4.85
CA THR A 2 2.78 -19.08 -3.89
C THR A 2 2.84 -17.58 -4.23
N VAL A 3 3.99 -17.10 -4.74
CA VAL A 3 4.20 -15.74 -5.23
C VAL A 3 4.60 -15.83 -6.70
N GLY A 4 3.86 -15.14 -7.57
CA GLY A 4 4.11 -15.12 -9.01
C GLY A 4 5.38 -14.32 -9.38
N PRO A 5 5.79 -14.37 -10.66
CA PRO A 5 6.93 -13.58 -11.15
C PRO A 5 6.57 -12.08 -11.21
N LEU A 6 7.58 -11.25 -11.17
CA LEU A 6 7.46 -9.83 -11.49
C LEU A 6 7.18 -9.62 -12.98
N ALA A 7 6.63 -8.47 -13.33
CA ALA A 7 6.17 -8.16 -14.69
C ALA A 7 7.30 -8.12 -15.74
N SER A 8 8.54 -7.85 -15.33
CA SER A 8 9.67 -7.73 -16.25
C SER A 8 11.03 -7.85 -15.54
N ALA A 9 12.09 -8.04 -16.33
CA ALA A 9 13.46 -8.01 -15.84
C ALA A 9 13.82 -6.63 -15.23
N ALA A 10 13.38 -5.54 -15.86
CA ALA A 10 13.60 -4.20 -15.35
C ALA A 10 12.97 -4.02 -13.95
N GLN A 11 11.78 -4.60 -13.73
CA GLN A 11 11.15 -4.55 -12.41
C GLN A 11 11.90 -5.41 -11.40
N ARG A 12 12.40 -6.59 -11.79
CA ARG A 12 13.26 -7.42 -10.95
C ARG A 12 14.52 -6.67 -10.52
N ASP A 13 15.19 -6.00 -11.46
CA ASP A 13 16.41 -5.24 -11.19
C ASP A 13 16.13 -4.04 -10.28
N ARG A 14 14.96 -3.39 -10.42
CA ARG A 14 14.48 -2.36 -9.50
C ARG A 14 14.30 -2.92 -8.08
N VAL A 15 13.64 -4.05 -7.92
CA VAL A 15 13.44 -4.68 -6.60
C VAL A 15 14.78 -5.04 -5.97
N LYS A 16 15.72 -5.62 -6.75
CA LYS A 16 17.08 -5.91 -6.30
C LYS A 16 17.79 -4.66 -5.78
N HIS A 17 17.70 -3.56 -6.52
CA HIS A 17 18.28 -2.28 -6.13
C HIS A 17 17.73 -1.80 -4.76
N TYR A 18 16.40 -1.89 -4.52
CA TYR A 18 15.83 -1.50 -3.23
C TYR A 18 16.23 -2.44 -2.09
N ILE A 19 16.41 -3.73 -2.35
CA ILE A 19 16.97 -4.65 -1.35
C ILE A 19 18.39 -4.22 -0.97
N GLU A 20 19.23 -3.87 -1.96
CA GLU A 20 20.58 -3.35 -1.72
C GLU A 20 20.55 -2.04 -0.93
N LEU A 21 19.64 -1.12 -1.26
CA LEU A 21 19.46 0.15 -0.54
C LEU A 21 19.06 -0.09 0.91
N GLY A 22 18.09 -0.97 1.17
CA GLY A 22 17.64 -1.27 2.53
C GLY A 22 18.79 -1.78 3.42
N ILE A 23 19.61 -2.68 2.88
CA ILE A 23 20.81 -3.18 3.58
C ILE A 23 21.81 -2.03 3.81
N LYS A 24 22.09 -1.22 2.81
CA LYS A 24 23.03 -0.10 2.87
C LYS A 24 22.58 0.99 3.85
N GLU A 25 21.30 1.28 3.92
CA GLU A 25 20.69 2.26 4.82
C GLU A 25 20.58 1.75 6.27
N GLY A 26 20.90 0.49 6.51
CA GLY A 26 20.99 -0.09 7.84
C GLY A 26 19.70 -0.71 8.36
N ALA A 27 18.73 -1.02 7.48
CA ALA A 27 17.60 -1.86 7.84
C ALA A 27 18.07 -3.29 8.12
N ASN A 28 17.42 -3.98 9.06
CA ASN A 28 17.79 -5.35 9.39
C ASN A 28 17.04 -6.33 8.47
N LEU A 29 17.80 -7.10 7.68
CA LEU A 29 17.26 -8.13 6.81
C LEU A 29 16.88 -9.36 7.63
N VAL A 30 15.58 -9.66 7.72
CA VAL A 30 15.03 -10.79 8.48
C VAL A 30 14.81 -12.02 7.61
N LEU A 31 14.42 -11.82 6.36
CA LEU A 31 14.12 -12.91 5.41
C LEU A 31 14.44 -12.46 3.99
N GLY A 32 14.87 -13.40 3.15
CA GLY A 32 15.12 -13.16 1.74
C GLY A 32 16.43 -12.43 1.50
N GLY A 33 16.39 -11.30 0.82
CA GLY A 33 17.57 -10.52 0.46
C GLY A 33 18.02 -10.76 -0.98
N LEU A 34 19.30 -10.50 -1.27
CA LEU A 34 19.84 -10.62 -2.65
C LEU A 34 19.83 -12.06 -3.16
N ASP A 35 20.02 -13.04 -2.27
CA ASP A 35 19.94 -14.46 -2.61
C ASP A 35 18.53 -14.91 -2.98
N ALA A 36 17.52 -14.09 -2.66
CA ALA A 36 16.13 -14.31 -3.03
C ALA A 36 15.82 -13.91 -4.49
N VAL A 37 16.74 -13.20 -5.15
CA VAL A 37 16.62 -12.78 -6.55
C VAL A 37 17.21 -13.86 -7.44
N GLN A 38 16.35 -14.54 -8.19
CA GLN A 38 16.80 -15.63 -9.05
C GLN A 38 17.33 -15.11 -10.39
N ASP A 39 18.54 -15.52 -10.76
CA ASP A 39 19.05 -15.39 -12.12
C ASP A 39 18.54 -16.56 -12.96
N GLY A 40 17.80 -16.27 -14.03
CA GLY A 40 17.25 -17.32 -14.89
C GLY A 40 16.01 -16.89 -15.68
N PRO A 41 15.39 -17.82 -16.40
CA PRO A 41 14.16 -17.56 -17.11
C PRO A 41 13.03 -17.31 -16.07
N GLY A 42 12.40 -16.17 -16.20
CA GLY A 42 11.38 -15.67 -15.26
C GLY A 42 11.94 -14.64 -14.29
N CYS A 43 11.07 -13.72 -13.91
CA CYS A 43 11.44 -12.59 -13.05
C CYS A 43 10.99 -12.86 -11.61
N PHE A 44 11.42 -13.99 -11.04
CA PHE A 44 11.05 -14.39 -9.69
C PHE A 44 11.96 -13.73 -8.65
N VAL A 45 11.32 -13.23 -7.60
CA VAL A 45 11.97 -12.75 -6.39
C VAL A 45 11.21 -13.38 -5.22
N ALA A 46 11.91 -14.05 -4.32
CA ALA A 46 11.29 -14.58 -3.11
C ALA A 46 10.97 -13.45 -2.13
N PRO A 47 9.98 -13.64 -1.24
CA PRO A 47 9.64 -12.66 -0.23
C PRO A 47 10.86 -12.21 0.57
N THR A 48 10.98 -10.89 0.73
CA THR A 48 12.04 -10.26 1.51
C THR A 48 11.42 -9.40 2.61
N ILE A 49 11.94 -9.51 3.83
CA ILE A 49 11.42 -8.78 4.99
C ILE A 49 12.57 -8.02 5.66
N PHE A 50 12.35 -6.72 5.84
CA PHE A 50 13.19 -5.85 6.64
C PHE A 50 12.46 -5.43 7.91
N ASP A 51 13.15 -5.48 9.05
CA ASP A 51 12.72 -4.82 10.28
C ASP A 51 13.66 -3.67 10.65
N ASN A 52 13.40 -3.02 11.78
CA ASN A 52 14.14 -1.84 12.22
C ASN A 52 14.24 -0.75 11.11
N VAL A 53 13.24 -0.71 10.23
CA VAL A 53 13.17 0.29 9.15
C VAL A 53 12.80 1.63 9.76
N LYS A 54 13.53 2.68 9.38
CA LYS A 54 13.23 4.05 9.77
C LYS A 54 12.44 4.76 8.67
N THR A 55 11.62 5.73 9.07
CA THR A 55 10.72 6.43 8.15
C THR A 55 11.47 7.14 7.01
N GLU A 56 12.69 7.63 7.25
CA GLU A 56 13.52 8.33 6.27
C GLU A 56 14.26 7.42 5.29
N MET A 57 14.23 6.10 5.46
CA MET A 57 14.87 5.16 4.55
C MET A 57 14.12 5.09 3.21
N SER A 58 14.85 4.95 2.11
CA SER A 58 14.30 4.87 0.76
C SER A 58 13.28 3.73 0.62
N ILE A 59 13.55 2.59 1.26
CA ILE A 59 12.65 1.43 1.26
C ILE A 59 11.33 1.65 2.02
N ALA A 60 11.26 2.68 2.89
CA ALA A 60 10.05 3.09 3.59
C ALA A 60 9.26 4.17 2.83
N GLN A 61 9.93 4.95 1.98
CA GLN A 61 9.35 6.10 1.27
C GLN A 61 8.93 5.77 -0.14
N ASP A 62 9.68 4.92 -0.84
CA ASP A 62 9.45 4.64 -2.24
C ASP A 62 8.58 3.39 -2.44
N GLU A 63 7.81 3.38 -3.53
CA GLU A 63 7.05 2.22 -3.95
C GLU A 63 7.97 1.23 -4.68
N ILE A 64 8.39 0.16 -3.99
CA ILE A 64 9.30 -0.87 -4.52
C ILE A 64 8.63 -1.67 -5.65
N PHE A 65 7.33 -1.94 -5.53
CA PHE A 65 6.52 -2.73 -6.45
C PHE A 65 7.02 -4.17 -6.62
N GLY A 66 7.31 -4.82 -5.49
CA GLY A 66 7.79 -6.19 -5.42
C GLY A 66 7.54 -6.84 -4.06
N PRO A 67 7.90 -8.11 -3.86
CA PRO A 67 7.63 -8.85 -2.63
C PRO A 67 8.61 -8.49 -1.51
N VAL A 68 8.66 -7.21 -1.16
CA VAL A 68 9.49 -6.66 -0.08
C VAL A 68 8.59 -6.01 0.95
N LEU A 69 8.70 -6.44 2.19
CA LEU A 69 7.98 -5.91 3.35
C LEU A 69 8.92 -5.15 4.27
N CYS A 70 8.56 -3.91 4.58
CA CYS A 70 9.26 -3.05 5.54
C CYS A 70 8.45 -2.95 6.83
N VAL A 71 9.06 -3.30 7.96
CA VAL A 71 8.44 -3.29 9.28
C VAL A 71 9.01 -2.16 10.11
N GLN A 72 8.12 -1.30 10.63
CA GLN A 72 8.44 -0.21 11.55
C GLN A 72 7.67 -0.41 12.84
N SER A 73 8.34 -0.28 13.98
CA SER A 73 7.71 -0.35 15.30
C SER A 73 7.20 1.02 15.74
N PHE A 74 6.17 1.03 16.57
CA PHE A 74 5.63 2.23 17.20
C PHE A 74 5.21 1.95 18.65
N ASN A 75 5.16 2.99 19.48
CA ASN A 75 4.83 2.88 20.90
C ASN A 75 3.38 3.30 21.22
N ASN A 76 2.77 4.11 20.37
CA ASN A 76 1.42 4.66 20.61
C ASN A 76 0.70 4.99 19.30
N GLU A 77 -0.61 5.30 19.39
CA GLU A 77 -1.45 5.61 18.24
C GLU A 77 -0.97 6.85 17.44
N ALA A 78 -0.43 7.84 18.11
CA ALA A 78 0.05 9.07 17.46
C ALA A 78 1.28 8.80 16.59
N GLU A 79 2.22 7.99 17.10
CA GLU A 79 3.40 7.56 16.37
C GLU A 79 3.02 6.65 15.18
N ALA A 80 2.10 5.70 15.38
CA ALA A 80 1.58 4.87 14.30
C ALA A 80 0.95 5.71 13.16
N LEU A 81 0.18 6.74 13.52
CA LEU A 81 -0.40 7.66 12.53
C LEU A 81 0.66 8.51 11.83
N ALA A 82 1.68 8.96 12.56
CA ALA A 82 2.79 9.72 11.97
C ALA A 82 3.54 8.87 10.94
N ILE A 83 3.86 7.61 11.28
CA ILE A 83 4.51 6.67 10.36
C ILE A 83 3.61 6.38 9.15
N ALA A 84 2.34 6.01 9.36
CA ALA A 84 1.42 5.68 8.28
C ALA A 84 1.18 6.85 7.31
N ASN A 85 1.24 8.09 7.81
CA ASN A 85 1.06 9.29 7.02
C ASN A 85 2.38 9.91 6.51
N GLY A 86 3.51 9.39 6.96
CA GLY A 86 4.86 9.89 6.68
C GLY A 86 5.42 9.51 5.30
N THR A 87 4.59 9.09 4.37
CA THR A 87 4.93 8.78 2.98
C THR A 87 4.15 9.69 2.03
N ASP A 88 4.65 9.87 0.82
CA ASP A 88 3.97 10.61 -0.24
C ASP A 88 2.83 9.81 -0.90
N TYR A 89 2.59 8.59 -0.47
CA TYR A 89 1.52 7.73 -0.98
C TYR A 89 0.32 7.66 -0.04
N GLY A 90 -0.84 7.30 -0.59
CA GLY A 90 -2.08 7.19 0.15
C GLY A 90 -3.17 6.43 -0.63
N LEU A 91 -2.87 5.23 -1.15
CA LEU A 91 -3.84 4.41 -1.86
C LEU A 91 -4.76 3.68 -0.88
N GLY A 92 -4.20 2.85 -0.03
CA GLY A 92 -4.96 2.03 0.90
C GLY A 92 -4.20 1.74 2.19
N ALA A 93 -4.94 1.45 3.25
CA ALA A 93 -4.40 1.03 4.53
C ALA A 93 -5.31 -0.01 5.19
N THR A 94 -4.72 -0.82 6.07
CA THR A 94 -5.46 -1.74 6.94
C THR A 94 -5.03 -1.54 8.38
N VAL A 95 -6.01 -1.38 9.27
CA VAL A 95 -5.80 -1.27 10.72
C VAL A 95 -6.23 -2.57 11.37
N TRP A 96 -5.29 -3.29 11.97
CA TRP A 96 -5.55 -4.52 12.69
C TRP A 96 -5.70 -4.24 14.18
N THR A 97 -6.90 -4.41 14.73
CA THR A 97 -7.17 -4.20 16.16
C THR A 97 -8.46 -4.87 16.60
N LYS A 98 -8.49 -5.39 17.83
CA LYS A 98 -9.72 -5.87 18.48
C LYS A 98 -10.54 -4.73 19.12
N ASP A 99 -9.94 -3.56 19.30
CA ASP A 99 -10.62 -2.37 19.84
C ASP A 99 -11.22 -1.56 18.69
N PHE A 100 -12.54 -1.60 18.56
CA PHE A 100 -13.27 -0.88 17.52
C PHE A 100 -13.12 0.64 17.64
N GLY A 101 -13.04 1.17 18.87
CA GLY A 101 -12.81 2.60 19.12
C GLY A 101 -11.46 3.07 18.58
N ARG A 102 -10.41 2.29 18.85
CA ARG A 102 -9.06 2.49 18.28
C ARG A 102 -9.09 2.40 16.76
N GLY A 103 -9.67 1.33 16.22
CA GLY A 103 -9.81 1.14 14.77
C GLY A 103 -10.42 2.35 14.09
N LYS A 104 -11.51 2.88 14.65
CA LYS A 104 -12.21 4.06 14.13
C LYS A 104 -11.35 5.34 14.20
N ARG A 105 -10.61 5.56 15.31
CA ARG A 105 -9.70 6.72 15.42
C ARG A 105 -8.57 6.64 14.40
N MET A 106 -7.93 5.48 14.30
CA MET A 106 -6.85 5.24 13.35
C MET A 106 -7.33 5.40 11.90
N ALA A 107 -8.47 4.79 11.54
CA ALA A 107 -9.02 4.89 10.19
C ALA A 107 -9.37 6.32 9.78
N LYS A 108 -9.81 7.16 10.72
CA LYS A 108 -10.04 8.59 10.46
C LYS A 108 -8.75 9.41 10.34
N GLY A 109 -7.69 9.00 11.01
CA GLY A 109 -6.41 9.70 11.02
C GLY A 109 -5.49 9.34 9.84
N VAL A 110 -5.61 8.13 9.30
CA VAL A 110 -4.80 7.69 8.16
C VAL A 110 -5.26 8.37 6.87
N ARG A 111 -4.31 8.96 6.15
CA ARG A 111 -4.52 9.65 4.88
C ARG A 111 -4.36 8.69 3.71
N ALA A 112 -5.37 7.86 3.49
CA ALA A 112 -5.44 6.94 2.37
C ALA A 112 -6.85 6.94 1.78
N GLY A 113 -6.96 6.61 0.51
CA GLY A 113 -8.23 6.57 -0.21
C GLY A 113 -9.19 5.51 0.29
N ARG A 114 -8.65 4.43 0.82
CA ARG A 114 -9.39 3.34 1.45
C ARG A 114 -8.71 2.90 2.73
N VAL A 115 -9.48 2.76 3.81
CA VAL A 115 -8.97 2.22 5.08
C VAL A 115 -9.89 1.11 5.56
N ALA A 116 -9.36 -0.09 5.71
CA ALA A 116 -10.04 -1.24 6.29
C ALA A 116 -9.70 -1.37 7.78
N ILE A 117 -10.67 -1.80 8.60
CA ILE A 117 -10.44 -2.19 10.00
C ILE A 117 -10.66 -3.70 10.09
N ARG A 118 -9.71 -4.43 10.64
CA ARG A 118 -9.77 -5.89 10.79
C ARG A 118 -9.49 -6.31 12.22
N THR A 119 -10.19 -7.35 12.68
CA THR A 119 -10.05 -7.89 14.04
C THR A 119 -9.36 -9.25 14.08
N SER A 120 -9.37 -9.99 12.97
CA SER A 120 -8.76 -11.31 12.78
C SER A 120 -8.30 -11.49 11.34
N GLY A 121 -7.53 -12.54 11.08
CA GLY A 121 -7.01 -12.88 9.74
C GLY A 121 -8.04 -13.51 8.79
N GLU A 122 -9.32 -13.46 9.11
CA GLU A 122 -10.37 -14.01 8.26
C GLU A 122 -10.61 -13.19 7.00
N GLU A 123 -11.10 -13.90 5.99
CA GLU A 123 -11.14 -13.52 4.59
C GLU A 123 -11.73 -12.14 4.28
N GLU A 124 -11.30 -11.64 3.16
CA GLU A 124 -11.66 -10.36 2.56
C GLU A 124 -13.10 -10.39 2.04
N GLU A 125 -14.10 -10.41 2.93
CA GLU A 125 -15.46 -10.15 2.47
C GLU A 125 -15.61 -8.67 2.10
N ALA A 126 -15.86 -8.49 0.81
CA ALA A 126 -16.54 -7.36 0.21
C ALA A 126 -15.97 -5.95 0.47
N LEU A 127 -14.74 -5.71 0.10
CA LEU A 127 -14.35 -4.38 -0.38
C LEU A 127 -14.85 -4.16 -1.83
N ILE A 128 -15.51 -5.17 -2.41
CA ILE A 128 -16.18 -5.11 -3.70
C ILE A 128 -17.30 -4.06 -3.61
N GLY A 129 -17.20 -3.02 -4.44
CA GLY A 129 -18.17 -1.92 -4.47
C GLY A 129 -17.83 -0.71 -3.59
N MET A 130 -16.82 -0.77 -2.75
CA MET A 130 -16.31 0.43 -2.09
C MET A 130 -15.46 1.24 -3.06
N ASN A 131 -15.73 2.55 -3.13
CA ASN A 131 -14.88 3.45 -3.90
C ASN A 131 -13.45 3.43 -3.35
N CYS A 132 -12.49 3.51 -4.26
CA CYS A 132 -11.10 3.83 -3.95
C CYS A 132 -10.75 5.13 -4.69
N GLU A 133 -10.48 6.18 -3.93
CA GLU A 133 -9.94 7.44 -4.44
C GLU A 133 -8.53 7.60 -3.91
N PRO A 134 -7.49 7.34 -4.72
CA PRO A 134 -6.10 7.50 -4.28
C PRO A 134 -5.88 8.92 -3.74
N GLN A 135 -5.01 9.03 -2.76
CA GLN A 135 -4.58 10.31 -2.20
C GLN A 135 -3.10 10.53 -2.46
N LYS A 136 -2.66 11.77 -2.40
CA LYS A 136 -1.26 12.17 -2.56
C LYS A 136 -0.69 11.68 -3.91
N ALA A 137 0.56 11.19 -3.93
CA ALA A 137 1.23 10.68 -5.12
C ALA A 137 0.69 9.31 -5.61
N SER A 138 -0.21 8.65 -4.88
CA SER A 138 -0.87 7.43 -5.37
C SER A 138 -1.80 7.66 -6.55
N GLY A 139 -2.12 8.92 -6.88
CA GLY A 139 -2.86 9.26 -8.07
C GLY A 139 -4.16 10.03 -7.80
N PHE A 140 -5.04 10.04 -8.80
CA PHE A 140 -6.33 10.71 -8.78
C PHE A 140 -7.38 9.89 -9.53
N GLY A 141 -8.66 10.29 -9.38
CA GLY A 141 -9.79 9.58 -9.95
C GLY A 141 -10.43 8.62 -8.94
N SER A 142 -11.44 7.91 -9.36
CA SER A 142 -12.17 6.97 -8.51
C SER A 142 -12.36 5.64 -9.23
N GLU A 143 -12.02 4.57 -8.55
CA GLU A 143 -12.28 3.20 -8.99
C GLU A 143 -13.31 2.53 -8.10
N ALA A 144 -14.02 1.56 -8.66
CA ALA A 144 -15.09 0.80 -8.04
C ALA A 144 -16.27 1.66 -7.54
N GLY A 145 -17.34 1.00 -7.12
CA GLY A 145 -18.54 1.63 -6.60
C GLY A 145 -19.22 2.62 -7.57
N LEU A 146 -20.14 3.41 -7.04
CA LEU A 146 -20.91 4.36 -7.84
C LEU A 146 -20.03 5.45 -8.49
N ARG A 147 -19.03 5.95 -7.78
CA ARG A 147 -18.14 6.99 -8.32
C ARG A 147 -17.27 6.47 -9.47
N GLY A 148 -16.81 5.22 -9.40
CA GLY A 148 -16.12 4.59 -10.52
C GLY A 148 -17.02 4.50 -11.77
N MET A 149 -18.30 4.16 -11.61
CA MET A 149 -19.27 4.19 -12.71
C MET A 149 -19.48 5.60 -13.27
N GLN A 150 -19.53 6.61 -12.41
CA GLN A 150 -19.71 8.00 -12.82
C GLN A 150 -18.58 8.53 -13.70
N SER A 151 -17.37 7.99 -13.58
CA SER A 151 -16.22 8.37 -14.43
C SER A 151 -16.40 8.00 -15.90
N TYR A 152 -17.33 7.08 -16.21
CA TYR A 152 -17.69 6.67 -17.57
C TYR A 152 -18.93 7.40 -18.10
N SER A 153 -19.42 8.42 -17.40
CA SER A 153 -20.61 9.18 -17.75
C SER A 153 -20.33 10.68 -17.80
N VAL A 154 -21.21 11.43 -18.46
CA VAL A 154 -21.12 12.90 -18.55
C VAL A 154 -22.38 13.50 -17.94
N LEU A 155 -22.20 14.47 -17.03
CA LEU A 155 -23.31 15.23 -16.45
C LEU A 155 -23.86 16.21 -17.50
N LYS A 156 -25.20 16.20 -17.68
CA LYS A 156 -25.91 17.13 -18.54
C LYS A 156 -27.03 17.82 -17.75
N ALA A 157 -26.92 19.12 -17.61
CA ALA A 157 -28.01 19.93 -17.04
C ALA A 157 -29.09 20.21 -18.12
N ILE A 158 -30.36 19.95 -17.79
CA ILE A 158 -31.50 20.26 -18.67
C ILE A 158 -32.46 21.13 -17.84
N SER A 159 -32.79 22.32 -18.34
CA SER A 159 -33.80 23.18 -17.74
C SER A 159 -34.98 23.35 -18.68
N PHE A 160 -36.18 23.34 -18.13
CA PHE A 160 -37.41 23.68 -18.83
C PHE A 160 -37.96 24.97 -18.21
N SER A 161 -38.23 25.95 -19.06
CA SER A 161 -39.07 27.10 -18.71
C SER A 161 -40.41 26.92 -19.42
N GLY A 162 -41.45 26.58 -18.64
CA GLY A 162 -42.85 26.52 -19.15
C GLY A 162 -43.60 27.79 -18.79
N HIS A 163 -44.45 28.25 -19.68
CA HIS A 163 -45.53 29.19 -19.40
C HIS A 163 -46.74 28.41 -18.91
#